data_a7cd51646d3bcb066e5c856434833314
#
_entry.id   a7cd51646d3bcb066e5c856434833314
#
_cell.length_a   1.000
_cell.length_b   1.000
_cell.length_c   1.000
_cell.angle_alpha   90.00
_cell.angle_beta   90.00
_cell.angle_gamma   90.00
#
_symmetry.space_group_name_H-M   'P 1'
#
loop_
_entity.id
_entity.type
_entity.pdbx_description
1 polymer ?
#
loop_
_entity_poly.entity_id
_entity_poly.type
_entity_poly.pdbx_seq_one_letter_code
_entity_poly.pdbx_strand_id
1 'polypeptide(L)'
;MNTLQLEKMEVTHIGFGTMAYPEVLLKRRSIRKYLDKPVEIDLLKIIIRESTLAPSAGNEQPWKFIIVQNPDVLQKISEDCKETLLARIAANPHDYAKKYEHMLQNESFNIFYNAPCLVLILGERDVKNLLFDCTLAASYFMMSAAAKGLGTCWINFARELKKPALLEQIGVPANHTIIAPIIVGYPAIVPPPPKRKTIPILKITND
;
A
#
# COMPACT_ATOMS: atom_id res chain seq x y z
N MET A 1 16.64 -17.19 4.34
CA MET A 1 15.53 -18.15 4.62
C MET A 1 14.89 -18.49 3.28
N ASN A 2 14.89 -19.77 2.93
CA ASN A 2 14.63 -20.24 1.57
C ASN A 2 13.13 -20.21 1.23
N THR A 3 12.77 -19.85 0.02
CA THR A 3 11.41 -19.73 -0.56
C THR A 3 10.53 -20.99 -0.34
N LEU A 4 11.14 -22.15 -0.11
CA LEU A 4 10.51 -23.47 0.09
C LEU A 4 9.86 -23.68 1.49
N GLN A 5 10.07 -22.81 2.45
CA GLN A 5 9.49 -22.95 3.81
C GLN A 5 8.11 -22.30 3.96
N LEU A 6 7.63 -21.56 2.97
CA LEU A 6 6.31 -20.92 2.99
C LEU A 6 5.16 -21.85 2.58
N GLU A 7 5.46 -22.96 1.95
CA GLU A 7 4.44 -23.89 1.38
C GLU A 7 3.75 -24.82 2.40
N LYS A 8 4.25 -24.90 3.65
CA LYS A 8 3.76 -25.87 4.65
C LYS A 8 3.24 -25.28 5.95
N MET A 9 2.95 -23.98 6.01
CA MET A 9 2.21 -23.47 7.16
C MET A 9 0.72 -23.74 6.96
N GLU A 10 0.24 -24.82 7.55
CA GLU A 10 -1.20 -25.02 7.79
C GLU A 10 -1.80 -23.74 8.39
N VAL A 11 -2.98 -23.36 7.93
CA VAL A 11 -3.75 -22.24 8.45
C VAL A 11 -4.20 -22.62 9.86
N THR A 12 -3.27 -22.56 10.81
CA THR A 12 -3.66 -22.55 12.22
C THR A 12 -4.41 -21.25 12.45
N HIS A 13 -5.67 -21.37 12.83
CA HIS A 13 -6.55 -20.28 13.22
C HIS A 13 -5.90 -19.50 14.37
N ILE A 14 -5.11 -18.47 14.02
CA ILE A 14 -4.76 -17.44 14.98
C ILE A 14 -6.07 -16.68 15.19
N GLY A 15 -6.63 -16.77 16.41
CA GLY A 15 -7.94 -16.27 16.80
C GLY A 15 -8.07 -14.73 16.76
N PHE A 16 -7.85 -14.13 15.61
CA PHE A 16 -8.31 -12.79 15.32
C PHE A 16 -9.74 -12.89 14.82
N GLY A 17 -10.68 -12.28 15.54
CA GLY A 17 -12.07 -12.23 15.11
C GLY A 17 -12.17 -11.79 13.66
N THR A 18 -12.52 -12.71 12.77
CA THR A 18 -12.62 -12.44 11.34
C THR A 18 -13.92 -11.73 11.05
N MET A 19 -13.85 -10.46 10.61
CA MET A 19 -15.02 -9.76 10.09
C MET A 19 -15.55 -10.47 8.83
N ALA A 20 -16.87 -10.58 8.71
CA ALA A 20 -17.49 -11.01 7.47
C ALA A 20 -17.17 -10.03 6.33
N TYR A 21 -17.06 -10.53 5.09
CA TYR A 21 -16.68 -9.71 3.93
C TYR A 21 -17.50 -8.42 3.76
N PRO A 22 -18.85 -8.41 3.89
CA PRO A 22 -19.63 -7.17 3.83
C PRO A 22 -19.23 -6.15 4.91
N GLU A 23 -18.88 -6.63 6.10
CA GLU A 23 -18.44 -5.79 7.20
C GLU A 23 -17.08 -5.14 6.91
N VAL A 24 -16.14 -5.88 6.33
CA VAL A 24 -14.84 -5.34 5.88
C VAL A 24 -15.03 -4.24 4.86
N LEU A 25 -15.90 -4.42 3.85
CA LEU A 25 -16.23 -3.41 2.86
C LEU A 25 -16.76 -2.12 3.50
N LEU A 26 -17.62 -2.24 4.51
CA LEU A 26 -18.22 -1.11 5.21
C LEU A 26 -17.23 -0.42 6.17
N LYS A 27 -16.31 -1.16 6.80
CA LYS A 27 -15.40 -0.66 7.84
C LYS A 27 -14.05 -0.17 7.31
N ARG A 28 -13.53 -0.75 6.21
CA ARG A 28 -12.21 -0.34 5.68
C ARG A 28 -12.18 1.15 5.35
N ARG A 29 -11.15 1.84 5.84
CA ARG A 29 -10.90 3.28 5.60
C ARG A 29 -9.44 3.51 5.24
N SER A 30 -9.16 4.65 4.61
CA SER A 30 -7.80 5.17 4.48
C SER A 30 -7.39 5.81 5.79
N ILE A 31 -6.63 5.07 6.60
CA ILE A 31 -6.17 5.50 7.92
C ILE A 31 -4.92 6.37 7.76
N ARG A 32 -4.88 7.49 8.49
CA ARG A 32 -3.78 8.47 8.50
C ARG A 32 -3.41 8.94 9.92
N LYS A 33 -3.92 8.26 10.94
CA LYS A 33 -3.50 8.42 12.34
C LYS A 33 -3.38 7.03 12.96
N TYR A 34 -2.20 6.74 13.45
CA TYR A 34 -1.82 5.43 13.96
C TYR A 34 -1.42 5.53 15.43
N LEU A 35 -1.57 4.40 16.13
CA LEU A 35 -0.97 4.21 17.45
C LEU A 35 0.54 4.02 17.28
N ASP A 36 1.30 4.46 18.26
CA ASP A 36 2.73 4.14 18.36
C ASP A 36 2.90 2.68 18.83
N LYS A 37 2.60 1.77 17.91
CA LYS A 37 2.67 0.34 18.13
C LYS A 37 3.18 -0.34 16.86
N PRO A 38 4.28 -1.12 16.95
CA PRO A 38 4.79 -1.85 15.79
C PRO A 38 3.76 -2.91 15.34
N VAL A 39 3.80 -3.22 14.05
CA VAL A 39 3.01 -4.32 13.48
C VAL A 39 3.90 -5.55 13.42
N GLU A 40 3.41 -6.65 13.94
CA GLU A 40 4.14 -7.92 13.99
C GLU A 40 4.41 -8.44 12.58
N ILE A 41 5.65 -8.82 12.30
CA ILE A 41 6.09 -9.30 10.97
C ILE A 41 5.28 -10.52 10.53
N ASP A 42 4.95 -11.43 11.43
CA ASP A 42 4.20 -12.64 11.07
C ASP A 42 2.75 -12.30 10.69
N LEU A 43 2.15 -11.29 11.32
CA LEU A 43 0.85 -10.77 10.90
C LEU A 43 0.91 -10.17 9.49
N LEU A 44 1.97 -9.40 9.19
CA LEU A 44 2.18 -8.85 7.84
C LEU A 44 2.37 -9.96 6.79
N LYS A 45 3.12 -11.02 7.11
CA LYS A 45 3.28 -12.19 6.22
C LYS A 45 1.95 -12.89 5.93
N ILE A 46 1.07 -13.02 6.93
CA ILE A 46 -0.28 -13.58 6.75
C ILE A 46 -1.09 -12.70 5.80
N ILE A 47 -1.10 -11.38 6.01
CA ILE A 47 -1.82 -10.43 5.17
C ILE A 47 -1.28 -10.45 3.73
N ILE A 48 0.04 -10.51 3.55
CA ILE A 48 0.67 -10.64 2.23
C ILE A 48 0.24 -11.93 1.56
N ARG A 49 0.25 -13.07 2.25
CA ARG A 49 -0.23 -14.35 1.70
C ARG A 49 -1.69 -14.24 1.25
N GLU A 50 -2.57 -13.68 2.08
CA GLU A 50 -3.96 -13.48 1.70
C GLU A 50 -4.11 -12.53 0.51
N SER A 51 -3.23 -11.53 0.39
CA SER A 51 -3.24 -10.62 -0.76
C SER A 51 -2.85 -11.30 -2.08
N THR A 52 -2.05 -12.36 -2.03
CA THR A 52 -1.68 -13.15 -3.22
C THR A 52 -2.79 -14.07 -3.72
N LEU A 53 -3.94 -14.15 -3.03
CA LEU A 53 -5.14 -14.79 -3.53
C LEU A 53 -5.91 -13.93 -4.55
N ALA A 54 -5.45 -12.71 -4.80
CA ALA A 54 -5.98 -11.86 -5.85
C ALA A 54 -5.81 -12.55 -7.23
N PRO A 55 -6.75 -12.40 -8.15
CA PRO A 55 -6.58 -12.87 -9.51
C PRO A 55 -5.49 -12.07 -10.23
N SER A 56 -4.81 -12.69 -11.18
CA SER A 56 -3.86 -12.03 -12.07
C SER A 56 -4.04 -12.55 -13.51
N ALA A 57 -3.65 -11.74 -14.49
CA ALA A 57 -3.71 -12.13 -15.89
C ALA A 57 -2.89 -13.39 -16.13
N GLY A 58 -3.50 -14.42 -16.74
CA GLY A 58 -2.84 -15.70 -16.97
C GLY A 58 -2.34 -16.42 -15.71
N ASN A 59 -2.76 -15.98 -14.51
CA ASN A 59 -2.24 -16.44 -13.23
C ASN A 59 -0.72 -16.22 -13.08
N GLU A 60 -0.19 -15.14 -13.65
CA GLU A 60 1.24 -14.81 -13.66
C GLU A 60 1.78 -14.40 -12.28
N GLN A 61 0.93 -13.85 -11.39
CA GLN A 61 1.26 -13.48 -10.03
C GLN A 61 2.55 -12.64 -9.95
N PRO A 62 2.65 -11.51 -10.69
CA PRO A 62 3.92 -10.80 -10.92
C PRO A 62 4.37 -9.96 -9.72
N TRP A 63 3.54 -9.85 -8.70
CA TRP A 63 3.80 -9.03 -7.51
C TRP A 63 4.95 -9.54 -6.66
N LYS A 64 5.72 -8.61 -6.14
CA LYS A 64 6.71 -8.79 -5.10
C LYS A 64 6.38 -7.82 -3.95
N PHE A 65 6.90 -8.10 -2.76
CA PHE A 65 6.61 -7.32 -1.57
C PHE A 65 7.89 -6.92 -0.86
N ILE A 66 7.95 -5.67 -0.39
CA ILE A 66 8.99 -5.18 0.51
C ILE A 66 8.29 -4.59 1.73
N ILE A 67 8.77 -4.92 2.92
CA ILE A 67 8.29 -4.39 4.19
C ILE A 67 9.37 -3.46 4.75
N VAL A 68 9.01 -2.23 5.08
CA VAL A 68 9.88 -1.24 5.71
C VAL A 68 9.27 -0.81 7.03
N GLN A 69 9.97 -1.09 8.15
CA GLN A 69 9.53 -0.72 9.51
C GLN A 69 10.56 0.16 10.24
N ASN A 70 11.74 0.38 9.63
CA ASN A 70 12.73 1.26 10.21
C ASN A 70 12.27 2.73 10.06
N PRO A 71 12.07 3.49 11.16
CA PRO A 71 11.54 4.84 11.11
C PRO A 71 12.47 5.82 10.38
N ASP A 72 13.80 5.68 10.51
CA ASP A 72 14.76 6.56 9.84
C ASP A 72 14.74 6.33 8.32
N VAL A 73 14.53 5.09 7.89
CA VAL A 73 14.39 4.75 6.46
C VAL A 73 13.08 5.32 5.92
N LEU A 74 11.97 5.17 6.66
CA LEU A 74 10.68 5.76 6.29
C LEU A 74 10.77 7.27 6.16
N GLN A 75 11.45 7.94 7.09
CA GLN A 75 11.67 9.39 7.04
C GLN A 75 12.46 9.79 5.78
N LYS A 76 13.58 9.13 5.50
CA LYS A 76 14.39 9.39 4.30
C LYS A 76 13.62 9.17 3.01
N ILE A 77 12.78 8.13 2.92
CA ILE A 77 11.91 7.89 1.75
C ILE A 77 10.89 9.04 1.62
N SER A 78 10.30 9.47 2.73
CA SER A 78 9.35 10.60 2.72
C SER A 78 9.99 11.88 2.19
N GLU A 79 11.20 12.19 2.63
CA GLU A 79 11.97 13.37 2.19
C GLU A 79 12.27 13.30 0.70
N ASP A 80 12.85 12.21 0.19
CA ASP A 80 13.15 12.03 -1.23
C ASP A 80 11.90 12.17 -2.11
N CYS A 81 10.79 11.57 -1.69
CA CYS A 81 9.53 11.69 -2.42
C CYS A 81 9.00 13.13 -2.43
N LYS A 82 9.11 13.86 -1.31
CA LYS A 82 8.71 15.28 -1.23
C LYS A 82 9.57 16.14 -2.16
N GLU A 83 10.89 15.97 -2.13
CA GLU A 83 11.82 16.68 -3.02
C GLU A 83 11.48 16.43 -4.50
N THR A 84 11.29 15.18 -4.88
CA THR A 84 10.93 14.78 -6.25
C THR A 84 9.59 15.40 -6.68
N LEU A 85 8.57 15.38 -5.81
CA LEU A 85 7.26 15.96 -6.09
C LEU A 85 7.32 17.48 -6.24
N LEU A 86 8.04 18.18 -5.34
CA LEU A 86 8.20 19.62 -5.39
C LEU A 86 8.97 20.07 -6.65
N ALA A 87 10.04 19.35 -7.03
CA ALA A 87 10.77 19.59 -8.26
C ALA A 87 9.86 19.43 -9.49
N ARG A 88 9.00 18.39 -9.51
CA ARG A 88 8.04 18.15 -10.59
C ARG A 88 6.97 19.25 -10.67
N ILE A 89 6.47 19.72 -9.54
CA ILE A 89 5.51 20.85 -9.46
C ILE A 89 6.16 22.14 -9.98
N ALA A 90 7.41 22.40 -9.63
CA ALA A 90 8.15 23.57 -10.11
C ALA A 90 8.35 23.54 -11.63
N ALA A 91 8.63 22.35 -12.19
CA ALA A 91 8.79 22.17 -13.64
C ALA A 91 7.45 22.21 -14.42
N ASN A 92 6.33 21.86 -13.78
CA ASN A 92 5.00 21.85 -14.38
C ASN A 92 3.94 22.39 -13.40
N PRO A 93 3.57 23.68 -13.49
CA PRO A 93 2.55 24.26 -12.61
C PRO A 93 1.15 23.63 -12.72
N HIS A 94 0.89 22.88 -13.80
CA HIS A 94 -0.38 22.15 -14.01
C HIS A 94 -0.32 20.70 -13.49
N ASP A 95 0.77 20.30 -12.84
CA ASP A 95 0.86 18.97 -12.22
C ASP A 95 -0.26 18.75 -11.22
N TYR A 96 -0.86 17.56 -11.24
CA TYR A 96 -1.95 17.23 -10.32
C TYR A 96 -1.56 17.32 -8.84
N ALA A 97 -0.26 17.17 -8.52
CA ALA A 97 0.28 17.29 -7.18
C ALA A 97 0.33 18.74 -6.67
N LYS A 98 0.18 19.74 -7.55
CA LYS A 98 0.18 21.17 -7.18
C LYS A 98 -0.76 21.51 -6.04
N LYS A 99 -1.93 20.89 -5.99
CA LYS A 99 -2.91 21.06 -4.89
C LYS A 99 -2.39 20.63 -3.51
N TYR A 100 -1.30 19.89 -3.46
CA TYR A 100 -0.65 19.41 -2.23
C TYR A 100 0.66 20.15 -1.91
N GLU A 101 1.06 21.12 -2.73
CA GLU A 101 2.35 21.80 -2.63
C GLU A 101 2.61 22.36 -1.22
N HIS A 102 1.66 23.10 -0.66
CA HIS A 102 1.80 23.66 0.70
C HIS A 102 2.04 22.57 1.77
N MET A 103 1.37 21.43 1.63
CA MET A 103 1.56 20.28 2.53
C MET A 103 2.95 19.66 2.34
N LEU A 104 3.41 19.53 1.08
CA LEU A 104 4.72 18.96 0.75
C LEU A 104 5.87 19.86 1.19
N GLN A 105 5.69 21.20 1.19
CA GLN A 105 6.67 22.17 1.67
C GLN A 105 6.80 22.18 3.19
N ASN A 106 5.82 21.67 3.91
CA ASN A 106 5.91 21.58 5.36
C ASN A 106 6.96 20.55 5.78
N GLU A 107 8.05 20.99 6.43
CA GLU A 107 9.14 20.13 6.86
C GLU A 107 8.69 19.05 7.85
N SER A 108 7.75 19.37 8.74
CA SER A 108 7.22 18.40 9.71
C SER A 108 6.25 17.37 9.11
N PHE A 109 5.82 17.56 7.87
CA PHE A 109 4.91 16.63 7.23
C PHE A 109 5.66 15.41 6.68
N ASN A 110 5.32 14.23 7.21
CA ASN A 110 5.74 12.94 6.69
C ASN A 110 4.62 12.36 5.79
N ILE A 111 4.93 12.02 4.53
CA ILE A 111 3.93 11.48 3.59
C ILE A 111 3.32 10.17 4.06
N PHE A 112 3.97 9.47 4.99
CA PHE A 112 3.48 8.22 5.60
C PHE A 112 2.67 8.45 6.88
N TYR A 113 2.40 9.71 7.27
CA TYR A 113 1.61 10.05 8.46
C TYR A 113 2.15 9.39 9.74
N ASN A 114 3.47 9.20 9.82
CA ASN A 114 4.17 8.50 10.91
C ASN A 114 3.63 7.08 11.16
N ALA A 115 3.17 6.40 10.12
CA ALA A 115 2.79 4.99 10.21
C ALA A 115 4.00 4.13 10.56
N PRO A 116 3.85 3.08 11.39
CA PRO A 116 4.96 2.23 11.82
C PRO A 116 5.49 1.29 10.73
N CYS A 117 4.76 1.16 9.63
CA CYS A 117 5.10 0.22 8.56
C CYS A 117 4.67 0.74 7.19
N LEU A 118 5.54 0.54 6.20
CA LEU A 118 5.26 0.68 4.78
C LEU A 118 5.43 -0.68 4.10
N VAL A 119 4.43 -1.11 3.35
CA VAL A 119 4.50 -2.27 2.45
C VAL A 119 4.48 -1.77 1.03
N LEU A 120 5.52 -2.10 0.26
CA LEU A 120 5.60 -1.82 -1.16
C LEU A 120 5.18 -3.06 -1.94
N ILE A 121 4.21 -2.91 -2.84
CA ILE A 121 3.86 -3.91 -3.84
C ILE A 121 4.45 -3.44 -5.16
N LEU A 122 5.30 -4.25 -5.75
CA LEU A 122 6.12 -3.93 -6.91
C LEU A 122 6.27 -5.15 -7.81
N GLY A 123 6.83 -4.96 -8.99
CA GLY A 123 7.16 -6.04 -9.92
C GLY A 123 8.03 -5.56 -11.07
N GLU A 124 8.39 -6.46 -11.96
CA GLU A 124 9.24 -6.16 -13.13
C GLU A 124 8.50 -5.24 -14.12
N ARG A 125 9.19 -4.22 -14.63
CA ARG A 125 8.58 -3.18 -15.49
C ARG A 125 7.99 -3.70 -16.77
N ASP A 126 8.56 -4.77 -17.32
CA ASP A 126 8.21 -5.30 -18.63
C ASP A 126 6.99 -6.24 -18.58
N VAL A 127 6.48 -6.55 -17.40
CA VAL A 127 5.25 -7.35 -17.24
C VAL A 127 4.05 -6.53 -17.68
N LYS A 128 3.37 -7.00 -18.74
CA LYS A 128 2.31 -6.27 -19.44
C LYS A 128 1.16 -5.81 -18.53
N ASN A 129 0.72 -6.69 -17.63
CA ASN A 129 -0.44 -6.44 -16.76
C ASN A 129 -0.07 -6.07 -15.32
N LEU A 130 1.21 -5.75 -15.07
CA LEU A 130 1.74 -5.49 -13.73
C LEU A 130 0.90 -4.51 -12.92
N LEU A 131 0.50 -3.40 -13.53
CA LEU A 131 -0.29 -2.37 -12.86
C LEU A 131 -1.63 -2.91 -12.35
N PHE A 132 -2.33 -3.65 -13.20
CA PHE A 132 -3.64 -4.20 -12.85
C PHE A 132 -3.52 -5.29 -11.79
N ASP A 133 -2.62 -6.22 -11.98
CA ASP A 133 -2.42 -7.36 -11.08
C ASP A 133 -1.96 -6.88 -9.69
N CYS A 134 -0.95 -6.01 -9.61
CA CYS A 134 -0.51 -5.43 -8.35
C CYS A 134 -1.59 -4.56 -7.68
N THR A 135 -2.47 -3.91 -8.44
CA THR A 135 -3.59 -3.14 -7.89
C THR A 135 -4.64 -4.07 -7.27
N LEU A 136 -4.92 -5.21 -7.88
CA LEU A 136 -5.79 -6.23 -7.31
C LEU A 136 -5.20 -6.81 -6.02
N ALA A 137 -3.93 -7.19 -6.02
CA ALA A 137 -3.23 -7.64 -4.81
C ALA A 137 -3.25 -6.57 -3.70
N ALA A 138 -3.06 -5.29 -4.04
CA ALA A 138 -3.16 -4.18 -3.10
C ALA A 138 -4.55 -4.03 -2.48
N SER A 139 -5.60 -4.25 -3.26
CA SER A 139 -6.99 -4.25 -2.76
C SER A 139 -7.20 -5.38 -1.75
N TYR A 140 -6.79 -6.60 -2.09
CA TYR A 140 -6.86 -7.76 -1.19
C TYR A 140 -6.04 -7.53 0.09
N PHE A 141 -4.84 -6.97 -0.04
CA PHE A 141 -4.00 -6.59 1.11
C PHE A 141 -4.73 -5.66 2.06
N MET A 142 -5.33 -4.58 1.54
CA MET A 142 -6.04 -3.61 2.38
C MET A 142 -7.30 -4.18 3.04
N MET A 143 -7.99 -5.11 2.37
CA MET A 143 -9.16 -5.80 2.95
C MET A 143 -8.73 -6.79 4.03
N SER A 144 -7.69 -7.59 3.78
CA SER A 144 -7.12 -8.52 4.75
C SER A 144 -6.63 -7.80 6.01
N ALA A 145 -5.91 -6.69 5.85
CA ALA A 145 -5.46 -5.86 6.97
C ALA A 145 -6.63 -5.33 7.80
N ALA A 146 -7.67 -4.81 7.13
CA ALA A 146 -8.88 -4.31 7.82
C ALA A 146 -9.62 -5.43 8.58
N ALA A 147 -9.73 -6.62 8.00
CA ALA A 147 -10.33 -7.78 8.67
C ALA A 147 -9.59 -8.17 9.95
N LYS A 148 -8.31 -7.85 10.05
CA LYS A 148 -7.43 -8.12 11.20
C LYS A 148 -7.24 -6.91 12.13
N GLY A 149 -8.09 -5.87 11.97
CA GLY A 149 -8.06 -4.68 12.83
C GLY A 149 -6.94 -3.69 12.53
N LEU A 150 -6.18 -3.87 11.43
CA LEU A 150 -5.18 -2.92 11.00
C LEU A 150 -5.77 -1.85 10.08
N GLY A 151 -5.22 -0.65 10.17
CA GLY A 151 -5.49 0.46 9.27
C GLY A 151 -4.47 0.55 8.15
N THR A 152 -4.93 0.86 6.94
CA THR A 152 -4.07 1.04 5.77
C THR A 152 -4.40 2.32 5.03
N CYS A 153 -3.40 2.86 4.30
CA CYS A 153 -3.64 3.89 3.30
C CYS A 153 -2.66 3.71 2.14
N TRP A 154 -3.15 3.76 0.91
CA TRP A 154 -2.31 3.80 -0.28
C TRP A 154 -1.72 5.20 -0.43
N ILE A 155 -0.40 5.32 -0.39
CA ILE A 155 0.35 6.58 -0.47
C ILE A 155 1.00 6.70 -1.85
N ASN A 156 0.24 7.15 -2.82
CA ASN A 156 0.73 7.22 -4.20
C ASN A 156 1.99 8.09 -4.36
N PHE A 157 2.22 9.06 -3.47
CA PHE A 157 3.43 9.87 -3.45
C PHE A 157 4.72 9.06 -3.31
N ALA A 158 4.67 7.91 -2.63
CA ALA A 158 5.84 7.05 -2.46
C ALA A 158 6.28 6.30 -3.74
N ARG A 159 5.53 6.41 -4.84
CA ARG A 159 5.98 5.99 -6.17
C ARG A 159 7.05 6.92 -6.76
N GLU A 160 7.21 8.11 -6.18
CA GLU A 160 8.20 9.10 -6.61
C GLU A 160 9.56 8.92 -5.92
N LEU A 161 9.77 7.83 -5.19
CA LEU A 161 11.09 7.46 -4.68
C LEU A 161 12.06 7.27 -5.85
N LYS A 162 13.12 8.10 -5.89
CA LYS A 162 14.07 8.14 -7.00
C LYS A 162 15.51 7.90 -6.57
N LYS A 163 15.86 8.17 -5.30
CA LYS A 163 17.23 8.10 -4.81
C LYS A 163 17.78 6.67 -4.88
N PRO A 164 18.79 6.39 -5.74
CA PRO A 164 19.27 5.02 -5.96
C PRO A 164 19.71 4.32 -4.69
N ALA A 165 20.43 5.02 -3.80
CA ALA A 165 20.90 4.48 -2.54
C ALA A 165 19.75 4.04 -1.61
N LEU A 166 18.60 4.73 -1.62
CA LEU A 166 17.42 4.33 -0.84
C LEU A 166 16.71 3.12 -1.48
N LEU A 167 16.60 3.10 -2.81
CA LEU A 167 16.04 1.95 -3.54
C LEU A 167 16.85 0.69 -3.27
N GLU A 168 18.19 0.79 -3.33
CA GLU A 168 19.09 -0.30 -3.02
C GLU A 168 18.98 -0.72 -1.54
N GLN A 169 18.99 0.25 -0.61
CA GLN A 169 18.89 0.01 0.83
C GLN A 169 17.64 -0.79 1.21
N ILE A 170 16.49 -0.50 0.56
CA ILE A 170 15.25 -1.23 0.82
C ILE A 170 15.07 -2.46 -0.08
N GLY A 171 16.02 -2.75 -0.97
CA GLY A 171 16.03 -3.96 -1.79
C GLY A 171 15.13 -3.91 -3.02
N VAL A 172 14.85 -2.73 -3.60
CA VAL A 172 14.11 -2.60 -4.87
C VAL A 172 15.05 -2.95 -6.03
N PRO A 173 14.80 -4.04 -6.78
CA PRO A 173 15.65 -4.39 -7.92
C PRO A 173 15.56 -3.34 -9.04
N ALA A 174 16.69 -3.16 -9.77
CA ALA A 174 16.80 -2.11 -10.79
C ALA A 174 15.77 -2.23 -11.93
N ASN A 175 15.31 -3.45 -12.26
CA ASN A 175 14.29 -3.72 -13.27
C ASN A 175 12.85 -3.66 -12.74
N HIS A 176 12.65 -3.36 -11.44
CA HIS A 176 11.31 -3.30 -10.83
C HIS A 176 10.77 -1.87 -10.77
N THR A 177 9.45 -1.79 -10.60
CA THR A 177 8.74 -0.54 -10.33
C THR A 177 7.75 -0.70 -9.20
N ILE A 178 7.68 0.30 -8.32
CA ILE A 178 6.72 0.35 -7.21
C ILE A 178 5.35 0.70 -7.77
N ILE A 179 4.36 -0.16 -7.54
CA ILE A 179 2.98 0.04 -7.98
C ILE A 179 2.12 0.56 -6.83
N ALA A 180 2.12 -0.13 -5.70
CA ALA A 180 1.25 0.20 -4.58
C ALA A 180 2.03 0.31 -3.26
N PRO A 181 2.46 1.53 -2.90
CA PRO A 181 2.99 1.81 -1.56
C PRO A 181 1.84 1.98 -0.56
N ILE A 182 1.78 1.11 0.45
CA ILE A 182 0.69 1.05 1.43
C ILE A 182 1.27 1.17 2.84
N ILE A 183 0.87 2.19 3.57
CA ILE A 183 1.18 2.30 5.00
C ILE A 183 0.22 1.44 5.82
N VAL A 184 0.74 0.85 6.89
CA VAL A 184 0.04 -0.11 7.74
C VAL A 184 0.34 0.18 9.21
N GLY A 185 -0.67 0.07 10.06
CA GLY A 185 -0.52 0.20 11.51
C GLY A 185 -1.84 0.03 12.24
N TYR A 186 -1.81 0.03 13.55
CA TYR A 186 -3.01 0.05 14.36
C TYR A 186 -3.66 1.43 14.32
N PRO A 187 -4.94 1.56 13.93
CA PRO A 187 -5.57 2.87 13.78
C PRO A 187 -5.77 3.54 15.14
N ALA A 188 -5.30 4.80 15.29
CA ALA A 188 -5.66 5.64 16.43
C ALA A 188 -7.01 6.32 16.22
N ILE A 189 -7.34 6.64 14.95
CA ILE A 189 -8.61 7.24 14.56
C ILE A 189 -9.09 6.58 13.27
N VAL A 190 -10.35 6.12 13.28
CA VAL A 190 -11.04 5.62 12.08
C VAL A 190 -11.99 6.71 11.60
N PRO A 191 -11.77 7.29 10.41
CA PRO A 191 -12.65 8.33 9.88
C PRO A 191 -14.04 7.75 9.51
N PRO A 192 -15.09 8.59 9.52
CA PRO A 192 -16.42 8.16 9.09
C PRO A 192 -16.42 7.72 7.63
N PRO A 193 -17.42 6.93 7.19
CA PRO A 193 -17.55 6.54 5.80
C PRO A 193 -17.79 7.76 4.90
N PRO A 194 -17.05 7.90 3.81
CA PRO A 194 -17.29 8.98 2.85
C PRO A 194 -18.62 8.78 2.11
N LYS A 195 -19.28 9.89 1.78
CA LYS A 195 -20.46 9.86 0.91
C LYS A 195 -20.09 9.20 -0.43
N ARG A 196 -20.96 8.34 -0.93
CA ARG A 196 -20.84 7.71 -2.24
C ARG A 196 -21.74 8.40 -3.24
N LYS A 197 -21.29 8.53 -4.48
CA LYS A 197 -22.12 8.99 -5.59
C LYS A 197 -23.10 7.88 -5.99
N THR A 198 -24.19 8.26 -6.63
CA THR A 198 -25.10 7.31 -7.30
C THR A 198 -24.32 6.50 -8.33
N ILE A 199 -24.58 5.21 -8.39
CA ILE A 199 -23.93 4.32 -9.36
C ILE A 199 -24.64 4.48 -10.71
N PRO A 200 -23.99 4.98 -11.76
CA PRO A 200 -24.57 5.03 -13.09
C PRO A 200 -24.45 3.65 -13.76
N ILE A 201 -25.57 2.98 -13.98
CA ILE A 201 -25.64 1.85 -14.89
C ILE A 201 -26.03 2.42 -16.24
N LEU A 202 -25.11 2.46 -17.20
CA LEU A 202 -25.35 3.10 -18.50
C LEU A 202 -26.34 2.33 -19.36
N LYS A 203 -26.31 1.00 -19.31
CA LYS A 203 -27.21 0.15 -20.09
C LYS A 203 -27.29 -1.25 -19.45
N ILE A 204 -28.50 -1.82 -19.48
CA ILE A 204 -28.76 -3.24 -19.23
C ILE A 204 -29.30 -3.80 -20.55
N THR A 205 -28.70 -4.88 -21.04
CA THR A 205 -29.14 -5.58 -22.27
C THR A 205 -29.60 -6.96 -21.85
N ASN A 206 -30.89 -7.22 -21.98
CA ASN A 206 -31.53 -8.49 -21.61
C ASN A 206 -32.07 -9.24 -22.85
N ASP A 207 -31.82 -8.70 -24.04
CA ASP A 207 -32.27 -9.25 -25.33
C ASP A 207 -31.13 -10.01 -26.02
#